data_ba7fe4c6fb85779fa7b8c349413c396e
#
_entry.id   ba7fe4c6fb85779fa7b8c349413c396e
#
_cell.length_a   1.000
_cell.length_b   1.000
_cell.length_c   1.000
_cell.angle_alpha   90.00
_cell.angle_beta   90.00
_cell.angle_gamma   90.00
#
_symmetry.space_group_name_H-M   'P 1'
#
loop_
_entity.id
_entity.type
_entity.pdbx_description
1 polymer ?
#
loop_
_entity_poly.entity_id
_entity_poly.type
_entity_poly.pdbx_seq_one_letter_code
_entity_poly.pdbx_strand_id
1 'polypeptide(L)'
;MDLSIQLGKIRLKNPLICASSEITMTAGGIRAAIDAGAAAVVAKSVNESPEAAAQLSKADYVLLDDDWRVIPWDSPQRREASLFCRSGLGQVPLQEWLPMLAEMDRYAQQEQSTVVGSITVAEADPAAEIAAKMEAAGLRWIELNLGAPHGREASAVRQVTGTEMVRSYVRKVRHAVSIPLAVKLTAQADDPLALAAAALEAGADMLVLTGRVQGFMPDIETQKPILGSWGAIGGRWALPASLYWVSKCWRNVSKTVPIIGTNGARSADDVLRFLLSGARAVELASAAIADGPQIFSELIADLASYCERKRIVHLDEMVGRAADAALTYSEIPVLERKNYPWDS
;
A
#
# COMPACT_ATOMS: atom_id res chain seq x y z
N MET A 1 13.27 -9.90 20.52
CA MET A 1 13.75 -9.66 19.14
C MET A 1 13.39 -8.22 18.74
N ASP A 2 14.33 -7.44 18.20
CA ASP A 2 14.02 -6.09 17.68
C ASP A 2 13.64 -6.19 16.20
N LEU A 3 12.37 -5.93 15.90
CA LEU A 3 11.82 -5.89 14.53
C LEU A 3 11.77 -4.47 13.97
N SER A 4 12.36 -3.50 14.68
CA SER A 4 12.32 -2.11 14.24
C SER A 4 13.05 -1.90 12.91
N ILE A 5 12.57 -0.94 12.14
CA ILE A 5 13.13 -0.61 10.84
C ILE A 5 13.14 0.91 10.63
N GLN A 6 14.12 1.40 9.86
CA GLN A 6 14.27 2.82 9.57
C GLN A 6 13.64 3.18 8.22
N LEU A 7 12.69 4.11 8.22
CA LEU A 7 12.09 4.72 7.04
C LEU A 7 12.52 6.19 6.92
N GLY A 8 13.66 6.46 6.31
CA GLY A 8 14.22 7.81 6.28
C GLY A 8 14.41 8.36 7.70
N LYS A 9 13.66 9.39 8.07
CA LYS A 9 13.69 9.99 9.41
C LYS A 9 12.75 9.31 10.42
N ILE A 10 11.90 8.39 9.98
CA ILE A 10 10.91 7.71 10.82
C ILE A 10 11.45 6.35 11.23
N ARG A 11 11.43 6.03 12.53
CA ARG A 11 11.67 4.69 13.03
C ARG A 11 10.33 4.01 13.33
N LEU A 12 10.10 2.85 12.74
CA LEU A 12 8.95 2.00 13.00
C LEU A 12 9.33 0.86 13.92
N LYS A 13 8.45 0.47 14.86
CA LYS A 13 8.65 -0.65 15.80
C LYS A 13 8.71 -2.02 15.11
N ASN A 14 8.15 -2.13 13.89
CA ASN A 14 8.19 -3.29 13.00
C ASN A 14 7.85 -2.86 11.56
N PRO A 15 8.02 -3.71 10.54
CA PRO A 15 7.81 -3.31 9.15
C PRO A 15 6.34 -3.27 8.68
N LEU A 16 5.34 -3.45 9.57
CA LEU A 16 3.95 -3.62 9.18
C LEU A 16 3.16 -2.31 9.29
N ILE A 17 2.50 -1.94 8.21
CA ILE A 17 1.66 -0.75 8.09
C ILE A 17 0.24 -1.18 7.73
N CYS A 18 -0.76 -0.70 8.48
CA CYS A 18 -2.15 -0.83 8.07
C CYS A 18 -2.43 0.21 6.98
N ALA A 19 -2.67 -0.26 5.75
CA ALA A 19 -2.91 0.62 4.60
C ALA A 19 -4.28 1.32 4.68
N SER A 20 -4.38 2.46 4.01
CA SER A 20 -5.65 3.18 3.83
C SER A 20 -6.72 2.25 3.25
N SER A 21 -7.77 2.02 4.03
CA SER A 21 -8.84 1.07 3.72
C SER A 21 -10.10 1.37 4.54
N GLU A 22 -11.09 0.52 4.41
CA GLU A 22 -12.33 0.59 5.18
C GLU A 22 -12.11 0.42 6.70
N ILE A 23 -11.10 -0.32 7.10
CA ILE A 23 -10.70 -0.48 8.51
C ILE A 23 -10.30 0.88 9.11
N THR A 24 -9.65 1.73 8.33
CA THR A 24 -9.08 2.99 8.80
C THR A 24 -10.01 4.20 8.62
N MET A 25 -11.32 3.96 8.46
CA MET A 25 -12.36 5.00 8.30
C MET A 25 -12.84 5.59 9.63
N THR A 26 -12.56 4.96 10.74
CA THR A 26 -13.06 5.35 12.07
C THR A 26 -11.94 5.31 13.11
N ALA A 27 -12.09 6.09 14.18
CA ALA A 27 -11.17 6.05 15.32
C ALA A 27 -11.05 4.62 15.91
N GLY A 28 -12.17 3.89 16.01
CA GLY A 28 -12.17 2.52 16.50
C GLY A 28 -11.34 1.56 15.64
N GLY A 29 -11.47 1.67 14.31
CA GLY A 29 -10.70 0.83 13.38
C GLY A 29 -9.20 1.18 13.38
N ILE A 30 -8.87 2.47 13.43
CA ILE A 30 -7.47 2.94 13.56
C ILE A 30 -6.87 2.41 14.87
N ARG A 31 -7.58 2.56 15.99
CA ARG A 31 -7.16 2.07 17.29
C ARG A 31 -6.94 0.55 17.28
N ALA A 32 -7.88 -0.21 16.73
CA ALA A 32 -7.77 -1.67 16.66
C ALA A 32 -6.52 -2.13 15.88
N ALA A 33 -6.14 -1.43 14.80
CA ALA A 33 -4.92 -1.73 14.06
C ALA A 33 -3.65 -1.38 14.87
N ILE A 34 -3.66 -0.27 15.64
CA ILE A 34 -2.56 0.11 16.53
C ILE A 34 -2.40 -0.93 17.65
N ASP A 35 -3.50 -1.31 18.30
CA ASP A 35 -3.53 -2.27 19.42
C ASP A 35 -3.08 -3.67 18.95
N ALA A 36 -3.37 -4.03 17.72
CA ALA A 36 -2.88 -5.26 17.09
C ALA A 36 -1.39 -5.21 16.70
N GLY A 37 -0.71 -4.09 16.89
CA GLY A 37 0.72 -3.95 16.71
C GLY A 37 1.18 -3.30 15.40
N ALA A 38 0.29 -2.82 14.53
CA ALA A 38 0.72 -2.08 13.35
C ALA A 38 1.63 -0.91 13.74
N ALA A 39 2.76 -0.76 13.06
CA ALA A 39 3.73 0.29 13.35
C ALA A 39 3.33 1.66 12.78
N ALA A 40 2.48 1.63 11.76
CA ALA A 40 1.81 2.82 11.23
C ALA A 40 0.41 2.44 10.73
N VAL A 41 -0.50 3.42 10.75
CA VAL A 41 -1.86 3.26 10.22
C VAL A 41 -2.15 4.40 9.28
N VAL A 42 -2.33 4.09 8.00
CA VAL A 42 -2.70 5.07 6.99
C VAL A 42 -4.21 5.27 7.05
N ALA A 43 -4.63 6.45 7.45
CA ALA A 43 -6.03 6.81 7.57
C ALA A 43 -6.76 6.71 6.21
N LYS A 44 -8.09 6.53 6.22
CA LYS A 44 -8.86 6.54 4.97
C LYS A 44 -8.59 7.81 4.20
N SER A 45 -8.24 7.66 2.93
CA SER A 45 -7.92 8.79 2.05
C SER A 45 -9.10 9.74 1.88
N VAL A 46 -8.77 11.00 1.80
CA VAL A 46 -9.71 12.10 1.51
C VAL A 46 -9.23 12.89 0.29
N ASN A 47 -10.11 13.68 -0.29
CA ASN A 47 -9.78 14.76 -1.21
C ASN A 47 -10.82 15.88 -1.08
N GLU A 48 -10.75 16.87 -1.96
CA GLU A 48 -11.64 18.03 -1.99
C GLU A 48 -13.01 17.76 -2.60
N SER A 49 -13.19 16.62 -3.32
CA SER A 49 -14.40 16.39 -4.12
C SER A 49 -15.53 15.74 -3.31
N PRO A 50 -16.68 16.41 -3.18
CA PRO A 50 -17.89 15.81 -2.62
C PRO A 50 -18.37 14.58 -3.40
N GLU A 51 -18.14 14.54 -4.72
CA GLU A 51 -18.51 13.41 -5.57
C GLU A 51 -17.66 12.17 -5.22
N ALA A 52 -16.37 12.34 -4.94
CA ALA A 52 -15.50 11.25 -4.52
C ALA A 52 -15.90 10.71 -3.15
N ALA A 53 -16.26 11.56 -2.21
CA ALA A 53 -16.80 11.15 -0.92
C ALA A 53 -18.13 10.40 -1.09
N ALA A 54 -19.04 10.89 -1.96
CA ALA A 54 -20.32 10.25 -2.24
C ALA A 54 -20.20 8.85 -2.87
N GLN A 55 -19.10 8.53 -3.52
CA GLN A 55 -18.84 7.19 -4.09
C GLN A 55 -18.84 6.09 -3.01
N LEU A 56 -18.41 6.40 -1.80
CA LEU A 56 -18.40 5.43 -0.70
C LEU A 56 -19.80 4.87 -0.38
N SER A 57 -20.86 5.66 -0.58
CA SER A 57 -22.24 5.20 -0.42
C SER A 57 -22.67 4.16 -1.46
N LYS A 58 -21.89 4.01 -2.54
CA LYS A 58 -22.08 3.01 -3.61
C LYS A 58 -20.99 1.94 -3.59
N ALA A 59 -20.18 1.91 -2.52
CA ALA A 59 -19.11 0.93 -2.38
C ALA A 59 -19.67 -0.47 -2.25
N ASP A 60 -18.95 -1.43 -2.79
CA ASP A 60 -19.28 -2.84 -2.72
C ASP A 60 -18.01 -3.69 -2.76
N TYR A 61 -17.98 -4.80 -2.05
CA TYR A 61 -16.78 -5.60 -1.79
C TYR A 61 -17.12 -7.08 -1.84
N VAL A 62 -16.32 -7.85 -2.56
CA VAL A 62 -16.41 -9.31 -2.57
C VAL A 62 -15.04 -9.94 -2.40
N LEU A 63 -15.01 -11.13 -1.82
CA LEU A 63 -13.85 -12.00 -1.83
C LEU A 63 -14.00 -13.00 -2.97
N LEU A 64 -12.93 -13.17 -3.76
CA LEU A 64 -12.85 -14.12 -4.86
C LEU A 64 -11.80 -15.18 -4.51
N ASP A 65 -12.16 -16.46 -4.65
CA ASP A 65 -11.24 -17.59 -4.52
C ASP A 65 -10.31 -17.71 -5.74
N ASP A 66 -9.50 -18.76 -5.78
CA ASP A 66 -8.55 -19.02 -6.87
C ASP A 66 -9.26 -19.40 -8.19
N ASP A 67 -10.53 -19.84 -8.13
CA ASP A 67 -11.38 -20.10 -9.28
C ASP A 67 -12.19 -18.85 -9.71
N TRP A 68 -11.92 -17.70 -9.10
CA TRP A 68 -12.62 -16.43 -9.31
C TRP A 68 -14.10 -16.43 -8.91
N ARG A 69 -14.51 -17.33 -8.00
CA ARG A 69 -15.85 -17.39 -7.44
C ARG A 69 -15.96 -16.52 -6.21
N VAL A 70 -17.11 -15.89 -6.05
CA VAL A 70 -17.42 -15.13 -4.82
C VAL A 70 -17.56 -16.10 -3.65
N ILE A 71 -16.82 -15.86 -2.58
CA ILE A 71 -16.90 -16.61 -1.35
C ILE A 71 -17.41 -15.75 -0.19
N PRO A 72 -18.07 -16.35 0.82
CA PRO A 72 -18.51 -15.65 2.02
C PRO A 72 -17.34 -15.08 2.83
N TRP A 73 -17.60 -13.99 3.56
CA TRP A 73 -16.61 -13.33 4.42
C TRP A 73 -16.14 -14.17 5.61
N ASP A 74 -16.92 -15.15 6.04
CA ASP A 74 -16.58 -16.11 7.08
C ASP A 74 -15.96 -17.42 6.53
N SER A 75 -15.74 -17.49 5.23
CA SER A 75 -15.06 -18.63 4.60
C SER A 75 -13.67 -18.88 5.23
N PRO A 76 -13.29 -20.13 5.51
CA PRO A 76 -11.94 -20.46 5.93
C PRO A 76 -10.89 -20.13 4.86
N GLN A 77 -11.30 -20.02 3.60
CA GLN A 77 -10.42 -19.68 2.46
C GLN A 77 -10.22 -18.16 2.29
N ARG A 78 -10.89 -17.30 3.09
CA ARG A 78 -10.81 -15.84 2.96
C ARG A 78 -9.38 -15.30 3.02
N ARG A 79 -8.48 -15.99 3.71
CA ARG A 79 -7.06 -15.64 3.80
C ARG A 79 -6.35 -15.63 2.45
N GLU A 80 -6.69 -16.56 1.58
CA GLU A 80 -6.08 -16.71 0.25
C GLU A 80 -6.84 -15.90 -0.81
N ALA A 81 -8.05 -15.47 -0.50
CA ALA A 81 -8.95 -14.82 -1.44
C ALA A 81 -8.43 -13.46 -1.92
N SER A 82 -8.80 -13.10 -3.12
CA SER A 82 -8.62 -11.76 -3.68
C SER A 82 -9.74 -10.83 -3.27
N LEU A 83 -9.40 -9.61 -2.86
CA LEU A 83 -10.39 -8.56 -2.63
C LEU A 83 -10.69 -7.85 -3.95
N PHE A 84 -11.91 -7.99 -4.44
CA PHE A 84 -12.43 -7.23 -5.57
C PHE A 84 -13.47 -6.25 -5.08
N CYS A 85 -13.31 -4.97 -5.39
CA CYS A 85 -14.16 -3.95 -4.78
C CYS A 85 -14.33 -2.71 -5.65
N ARG A 86 -15.42 -2.04 -5.38
CA ARG A 86 -15.73 -0.68 -5.76
C ARG A 86 -15.76 0.14 -4.46
N SER A 87 -14.66 0.83 -4.17
CA SER A 87 -14.53 1.62 -2.93
C SER A 87 -14.68 3.12 -3.20
N GLY A 88 -14.72 3.94 -2.14
CA GLY A 88 -14.78 5.38 -2.18
C GLY A 88 -13.82 6.03 -1.18
N LEU A 89 -13.82 7.35 -1.11
CA LEU A 89 -13.03 8.13 -0.16
C LEU A 89 -13.77 8.36 1.15
N GLY A 90 -13.07 8.86 2.18
CA GLY A 90 -13.66 9.20 3.46
C GLY A 90 -14.78 10.25 3.30
N GLN A 91 -15.90 10.05 4.00
CA GLN A 91 -17.09 10.93 3.93
C GLN A 91 -17.15 11.94 5.06
N VAL A 92 -16.33 11.76 6.12
CA VAL A 92 -16.31 12.68 7.26
C VAL A 92 -15.71 14.02 6.80
N PRO A 93 -16.38 15.16 7.06
CA PRO A 93 -15.83 16.47 6.71
C PRO A 93 -14.44 16.68 7.29
N LEU A 94 -13.54 17.31 6.52
CA LEU A 94 -12.14 17.46 6.90
C LEU A 94 -11.97 18.15 8.27
N GLN A 95 -12.82 19.11 8.59
CA GLN A 95 -12.83 19.82 9.88
C GLN A 95 -13.16 18.92 11.09
N GLU A 96 -13.83 17.81 10.88
CA GLU A 96 -14.13 16.80 11.92
C GLU A 96 -13.09 15.66 11.87
N TRP A 97 -12.63 15.32 10.67
CA TRP A 97 -11.66 14.25 10.43
C TRP A 97 -10.30 14.56 11.02
N LEU A 98 -9.78 15.79 10.83
CA LEU A 98 -8.44 16.17 11.29
C LEU A 98 -8.28 16.13 12.81
N PRO A 99 -9.19 16.68 13.64
CA PRO A 99 -9.09 16.56 15.09
C PRO A 99 -9.09 15.11 15.57
N MET A 100 -9.90 14.25 14.95
CA MET A 100 -9.96 12.83 15.27
C MET A 100 -8.64 12.13 14.91
N LEU A 101 -8.06 12.42 13.74
CA LEU A 101 -6.76 11.88 13.36
C LEU A 101 -5.64 12.33 14.29
N ALA A 102 -5.64 13.60 14.70
CA ALA A 102 -4.66 14.14 15.65
C ALA A 102 -4.79 13.47 17.03
N GLU A 103 -6.01 13.15 17.49
CA GLU A 103 -6.22 12.37 18.71
C GLU A 103 -5.69 10.95 18.56
N MET A 104 -5.99 10.29 17.45
CA MET A 104 -5.50 8.94 17.17
C MET A 104 -3.98 8.89 17.01
N ASP A 105 -3.34 9.91 16.44
CA ASP A 105 -1.88 9.95 16.38
C ASP A 105 -1.24 10.14 17.77
N ARG A 106 -1.84 10.94 18.65
CA ARG A 106 -1.39 11.01 20.06
C ARG A 106 -1.50 9.67 20.79
N TYR A 107 -2.60 8.94 20.55
CA TYR A 107 -2.74 7.58 21.05
C TYR A 107 -1.68 6.65 20.45
N ALA A 108 -1.48 6.70 19.15
CA ALA A 108 -0.48 5.87 18.45
C ALA A 108 0.93 6.09 18.99
N GLN A 109 1.29 7.33 19.36
CA GLN A 109 2.59 7.63 19.94
C GLN A 109 2.84 6.90 21.27
N GLN A 110 1.82 6.71 22.10
CA GLN A 110 1.93 5.95 23.35
C GLN A 110 2.23 4.48 23.08
N GLU A 111 1.74 3.96 21.94
CA GLU A 111 1.94 2.59 21.47
C GLU A 111 3.13 2.44 20.50
N GLN A 112 4.03 3.43 20.43
CA GLN A 112 5.16 3.46 19.48
C GLN A 112 4.72 3.26 18.02
N SER A 113 3.59 3.82 17.66
CA SER A 113 3.00 3.79 16.33
C SER A 113 2.78 5.21 15.80
N THR A 114 2.29 5.37 14.59
CA THR A 114 1.94 6.65 14.00
C THR A 114 0.72 6.55 13.11
N VAL A 115 -0.10 7.61 13.09
CA VAL A 115 -1.16 7.77 12.11
C VAL A 115 -0.65 8.59 10.93
N VAL A 116 -0.90 8.11 9.73
CA VAL A 116 -0.49 8.72 8.47
C VAL A 116 -1.71 9.37 7.83
N GLY A 117 -1.65 10.66 7.54
CA GLY A 117 -2.67 11.33 6.74
C GLY A 117 -2.62 10.82 5.30
N SER A 118 -3.76 10.60 4.65
CA SER A 118 -3.79 10.10 3.28
C SER A 118 -4.67 10.94 2.39
N ILE A 119 -4.12 11.31 1.23
CA ILE A 119 -4.77 12.14 0.22
C ILE A 119 -4.79 11.39 -1.11
N THR A 120 -5.97 11.18 -1.68
CA THR A 120 -6.11 10.69 -3.05
C THR A 120 -6.45 11.88 -3.95
N VAL A 121 -5.60 12.13 -4.93
CA VAL A 121 -5.69 13.38 -5.69
C VAL A 121 -6.88 13.43 -6.66
N ALA A 122 -7.51 14.58 -6.76
CA ALA A 122 -8.25 15.05 -7.91
C ALA A 122 -7.47 16.20 -8.57
N GLU A 123 -7.24 17.29 -7.84
CA GLU A 123 -6.45 18.43 -8.32
C GLU A 123 -5.27 18.70 -7.37
N ALA A 124 -4.20 19.29 -7.91
CA ALA A 124 -2.94 19.41 -7.17
C ALA A 124 -2.97 20.51 -6.10
N ASP A 125 -3.63 21.64 -6.36
CA ASP A 125 -3.70 22.75 -5.40
C ASP A 125 -4.55 22.40 -4.18
N PRO A 126 -5.78 21.87 -4.32
CA PRO A 126 -6.53 21.35 -3.18
C PRO A 126 -5.80 20.25 -2.40
N ALA A 127 -5.09 19.34 -3.08
CA ALA A 127 -4.30 18.32 -2.39
C ALA A 127 -3.21 18.94 -1.50
N ALA A 128 -2.54 20.00 -1.98
CA ALA A 128 -1.55 20.74 -1.19
C ALA A 128 -2.18 21.46 0.01
N GLU A 129 -3.36 22.07 -0.15
CA GLU A 129 -4.11 22.68 0.95
C GLU A 129 -4.52 21.67 2.02
N ILE A 130 -5.00 20.48 1.61
CA ILE A 130 -5.34 19.41 2.54
C ILE A 130 -4.11 18.93 3.29
N ALA A 131 -2.98 18.75 2.60
CA ALA A 131 -1.71 18.37 3.21
C ALA A 131 -1.25 19.37 4.28
N ALA A 132 -1.30 20.69 3.98
CA ALA A 132 -0.98 21.75 4.94
C ALA A 132 -1.90 21.71 6.18
N LYS A 133 -3.20 21.47 5.99
CA LYS A 133 -4.15 21.30 7.08
C LYS A 133 -3.86 20.06 7.93
N MET A 134 -3.43 18.94 7.32
CA MET A 134 -3.01 17.74 8.04
C MET A 134 -1.77 18.00 8.91
N GLU A 135 -0.76 18.68 8.38
CA GLU A 135 0.43 19.06 9.16
C GLU A 135 0.06 20.03 10.29
N ALA A 136 -0.75 21.05 10.02
CA ALA A 136 -1.23 22.01 11.02
C ALA A 136 -2.06 21.35 12.13
N ALA A 137 -2.77 20.26 11.84
CA ALA A 137 -3.48 19.46 12.82
C ALA A 137 -2.54 18.59 13.69
N GLY A 138 -1.25 18.52 13.37
CA GLY A 138 -0.25 17.79 14.13
C GLY A 138 0.10 16.41 13.59
N LEU A 139 -0.39 16.03 12.41
CA LEU A 139 0.07 14.80 11.76
C LEU A 139 1.55 14.92 11.37
N ARG A 140 2.27 13.82 11.49
CA ARG A 140 3.73 13.79 11.37
C ARG A 140 4.21 13.10 10.10
N TRP A 141 3.29 12.60 9.27
CA TRP A 141 3.56 11.88 8.03
C TRP A 141 2.31 11.91 7.13
N ILE A 142 2.52 12.09 5.83
CA ILE A 142 1.46 12.09 4.80
C ILE A 142 1.77 11.08 3.71
N GLU A 143 0.75 10.36 3.26
CA GLU A 143 0.75 9.58 2.03
C GLU A 143 -0.04 10.33 0.95
N LEU A 144 0.62 10.67 -0.16
CA LEU A 144 0.00 11.20 -1.37
C LEU A 144 -0.24 10.04 -2.34
N ASN A 145 -1.50 9.65 -2.50
CA ASN A 145 -1.90 8.54 -3.36
C ASN A 145 -2.20 9.02 -4.78
N LEU A 146 -1.25 8.80 -5.70
CA LEU A 146 -1.36 9.08 -7.13
C LEU A 146 -1.82 7.85 -7.94
N GLY A 147 -1.90 6.68 -7.30
CA GLY A 147 -2.17 5.39 -7.92
C GLY A 147 -3.59 4.86 -7.72
N ALA A 148 -4.58 5.71 -7.39
CA ALA A 148 -5.93 5.26 -7.14
C ALA A 148 -6.57 4.60 -8.38
N PRO A 149 -7.00 3.32 -8.30
CA PRO A 149 -7.44 2.58 -9.50
C PRO A 149 -8.81 3.02 -10.02
N HIS A 150 -9.59 3.76 -9.24
CA HIS A 150 -10.94 4.22 -9.61
C HIS A 150 -10.95 5.57 -10.35
N GLY A 151 -9.77 6.15 -10.64
CA GLY A 151 -9.65 7.52 -11.14
C GLY A 151 -10.17 7.77 -12.54
N ARG A 152 -10.48 6.73 -13.34
CA ARG A 152 -10.91 6.92 -14.73
C ARG A 152 -12.39 7.21 -14.89
N GLU A 153 -13.24 6.85 -13.92
CA GLU A 153 -14.69 6.93 -14.07
C GLU A 153 -15.33 8.15 -13.42
N ALA A 154 -14.63 8.81 -12.51
CA ALA A 154 -15.11 10.02 -11.88
C ALA A 154 -14.09 11.13 -12.07
N SER A 155 -14.54 12.31 -12.49
CA SER A 155 -13.76 13.55 -12.48
C SER A 155 -13.19 13.91 -11.11
N ALA A 156 -13.57 13.17 -10.09
CA ALA A 156 -13.31 13.37 -8.67
C ALA A 156 -12.03 12.70 -8.13
N VAL A 157 -11.43 11.76 -8.88
CA VAL A 157 -10.19 11.07 -8.51
C VAL A 157 -9.35 10.84 -9.75
N ARG A 158 -8.05 11.08 -9.68
CA ARG A 158 -7.13 10.83 -10.81
C ARG A 158 -6.16 9.71 -10.50
N GLN A 159 -6.00 8.80 -11.45
CA GLN A 159 -4.83 7.94 -11.52
C GLN A 159 -3.77 8.65 -12.37
N VAL A 160 -2.64 8.95 -11.74
CA VAL A 160 -1.56 9.70 -12.38
C VAL A 160 -0.54 8.72 -12.97
N THR A 161 -0.44 8.70 -14.31
CA THR A 161 0.43 7.78 -15.06
C THR A 161 1.54 8.49 -15.82
N GLY A 162 1.56 9.83 -15.84
CA GLY A 162 2.57 10.65 -16.53
C GLY A 162 3.56 11.28 -15.55
N THR A 163 4.86 11.26 -15.90
CA THR A 163 5.95 11.77 -15.06
C THR A 163 5.83 13.26 -14.74
N GLU A 164 5.44 14.09 -15.70
CA GLU A 164 5.27 15.54 -15.47
C GLU A 164 4.14 15.83 -14.50
N MET A 165 3.07 15.04 -14.60
CA MET A 165 1.96 15.17 -13.69
C MET A 165 2.36 14.73 -12.27
N VAL A 166 3.11 13.62 -12.12
CA VAL A 166 3.70 13.22 -10.83
C VAL A 166 4.55 14.34 -10.26
N ARG A 167 5.48 14.92 -11.05
CA ARG A 167 6.31 16.04 -10.59
C ARG A 167 5.47 17.24 -10.12
N SER A 168 4.44 17.59 -10.87
CA SER A 168 3.57 18.72 -10.53
C SER A 168 2.87 18.52 -9.19
N TYR A 169 2.21 17.36 -8.99
CA TYR A 169 1.48 17.06 -7.77
C TYR A 169 2.42 16.96 -6.56
N VAL A 170 3.51 16.23 -6.69
CA VAL A 170 4.47 16.04 -5.58
C VAL A 170 5.12 17.36 -5.18
N ARG A 171 5.56 18.20 -6.14
CA ARG A 171 6.15 19.52 -5.84
C ARG A 171 5.18 20.44 -5.10
N LYS A 172 3.92 20.49 -5.53
CA LYS A 172 2.91 21.35 -4.89
C LYS A 172 2.67 20.92 -3.45
N VAL A 173 2.49 19.61 -3.21
CA VAL A 173 2.31 19.10 -1.84
C VAL A 173 3.59 19.28 -1.03
N ARG A 174 4.77 19.00 -1.59
CA ARG A 174 6.05 19.18 -0.90
C ARG A 174 6.28 20.63 -0.46
N HIS A 175 5.92 21.63 -1.29
CA HIS A 175 6.02 23.04 -0.92
C HIS A 175 5.06 23.45 0.20
N ALA A 176 3.96 22.74 0.36
CA ALA A 176 2.94 23.05 1.38
C ALA A 176 3.24 22.45 2.75
N VAL A 177 4.13 21.44 2.85
CA VAL A 177 4.41 20.73 4.10
C VAL A 177 5.92 20.53 4.32
N SER A 178 6.33 20.34 5.57
CA SER A 178 7.72 20.01 5.95
C SER A 178 7.90 18.58 6.46
N ILE A 179 6.80 17.95 6.85
CA ILE A 179 6.77 16.57 7.37
C ILE A 179 7.06 15.54 6.26
N PRO A 180 7.47 14.31 6.61
CA PRO A 180 7.68 13.23 5.67
C PRO A 180 6.51 13.01 4.72
N LEU A 181 6.85 12.89 3.41
CA LEU A 181 5.90 12.68 2.31
C LEU A 181 6.18 11.36 1.61
N ALA A 182 5.27 10.39 1.77
CA ALA A 182 5.24 9.17 0.99
C ALA A 182 4.41 9.37 -0.28
N VAL A 183 4.88 8.89 -1.41
CA VAL A 183 4.13 8.95 -2.68
C VAL A 183 3.80 7.54 -3.15
N LYS A 184 2.49 7.26 -3.20
CA LYS A 184 1.97 5.96 -3.65
C LYS A 184 1.66 5.99 -5.13
N LEU A 185 2.27 5.05 -5.86
CA LEU A 185 2.25 4.96 -7.30
C LEU A 185 1.49 3.73 -7.80
N THR A 186 1.03 3.79 -9.04
CA THR A 186 0.40 2.67 -9.73
C THR A 186 1.42 1.84 -10.50
N ALA A 187 1.16 0.52 -10.58
CA ALA A 187 1.86 -0.36 -11.53
C ALA A 187 1.26 -0.28 -12.97
N GLN A 188 0.12 0.37 -13.13
CA GLN A 188 -0.60 0.47 -14.41
C GLN A 188 -0.19 1.73 -15.19
N ALA A 189 1.12 1.93 -15.34
CA ALA A 189 1.71 2.98 -16.16
C ALA A 189 2.68 2.34 -17.17
N ASP A 190 3.02 3.05 -18.22
CA ASP A 190 3.95 2.58 -19.24
C ASP A 190 5.35 2.34 -18.63
N ASP A 191 5.77 3.23 -17.73
CA ASP A 191 7.03 3.12 -16.99
C ASP A 191 6.87 3.51 -15.52
N PRO A 192 6.53 2.56 -14.63
CA PRO A 192 6.43 2.81 -13.19
C PRO A 192 7.75 3.28 -12.54
N LEU A 193 8.92 2.93 -13.10
CA LEU A 193 10.20 3.38 -12.55
C LEU A 193 10.46 4.85 -12.87
N ALA A 194 10.03 5.31 -14.04
CA ALA A 194 10.08 6.73 -14.39
C ALA A 194 9.16 7.56 -13.48
N LEU A 195 7.98 7.02 -13.09
CA LEU A 195 7.11 7.68 -12.11
C LEU A 195 7.79 7.76 -10.75
N ALA A 196 8.45 6.69 -10.30
CA ALA A 196 9.19 6.66 -9.04
C ALA A 196 10.32 7.69 -9.02
N ALA A 197 11.14 7.75 -10.07
CA ALA A 197 12.19 8.75 -10.22
C ALA A 197 11.63 10.18 -10.21
N ALA A 198 10.55 10.43 -10.94
CA ALA A 198 9.89 11.73 -10.99
C ALA A 198 9.34 12.19 -9.62
N ALA A 199 8.80 11.24 -8.82
CA ALA A 199 8.34 11.53 -7.47
C ALA A 199 9.51 11.94 -6.54
N LEU A 200 10.64 11.24 -6.61
CA LEU A 200 11.84 11.55 -5.82
C LEU A 200 12.46 12.90 -6.23
N GLU A 201 12.60 13.17 -7.51
CA GLU A 201 13.07 14.45 -8.04
C GLU A 201 12.18 15.63 -7.60
N ALA A 202 10.89 15.37 -7.39
CA ALA A 202 9.93 16.36 -6.95
C ALA A 202 9.86 16.55 -5.42
N GLY A 203 10.61 15.72 -4.64
CA GLY A 203 10.76 15.88 -3.20
C GLY A 203 9.97 14.87 -2.36
N ALA A 204 9.61 13.71 -2.91
CA ALA A 204 9.11 12.61 -2.10
C ALA A 204 10.22 12.07 -1.18
N ASP A 205 9.89 11.81 0.09
CA ASP A 205 10.82 11.21 1.06
C ASP A 205 10.79 9.68 0.99
N MET A 206 9.68 9.10 0.52
CA MET A 206 9.43 7.65 0.46
C MET A 206 8.54 7.32 -0.74
N LEU A 207 8.64 6.09 -1.22
CA LEU A 207 7.78 5.55 -2.28
C LEU A 207 6.92 4.40 -1.75
N VAL A 208 5.66 4.33 -2.19
CA VAL A 208 4.76 3.18 -1.93
C VAL A 208 4.45 2.48 -3.24
N LEU A 209 4.86 1.21 -3.38
CA LEU A 209 4.78 0.40 -4.60
C LEU A 209 4.16 -0.97 -4.30
N THR A 210 3.18 -1.44 -4.98
CA THR A 210 2.27 -0.85 -5.95
C THR A 210 0.84 -1.08 -5.47
N GLY A 211 -0.06 -0.11 -5.63
CA GLY A 211 -1.44 -0.24 -5.18
C GLY A 211 -2.24 -1.35 -5.91
N ARG A 212 -3.52 -1.48 -5.58
CA ARG A 212 -4.46 -2.35 -6.31
C ARG A 212 -4.51 -1.95 -7.79
N VAL A 213 -4.85 -2.92 -8.64
CA VAL A 213 -5.04 -2.69 -10.07
C VAL A 213 -6.52 -2.60 -10.43
N GLN A 214 -6.83 -1.98 -11.55
CA GLN A 214 -8.17 -2.00 -12.12
C GLN A 214 -8.53 -3.42 -12.53
N GLY A 215 -9.77 -3.81 -12.33
CA GLY A 215 -10.28 -5.13 -12.64
C GLY A 215 -11.72 -5.10 -13.15
N PHE A 216 -12.09 -6.14 -13.84
CA PHE A 216 -13.44 -6.41 -14.27
C PHE A 216 -13.71 -7.92 -14.14
N MET A 217 -14.79 -8.29 -13.49
CA MET A 217 -15.14 -9.70 -13.25
C MET A 217 -16.61 -9.94 -13.60
N PRO A 218 -16.89 -10.63 -14.71
CA PRO A 218 -18.24 -11.08 -15.02
C PRO A 218 -18.58 -12.35 -14.24
N ASP A 219 -19.80 -12.44 -13.78
CA ASP A 219 -20.40 -13.68 -13.32
C ASP A 219 -20.91 -14.48 -14.53
N ILE A 220 -20.45 -15.71 -14.68
CA ILE A 220 -20.72 -16.53 -15.86
C ILE A 220 -22.16 -17.02 -15.93
N GLU A 221 -22.83 -17.19 -14.80
CA GLU A 221 -24.21 -17.68 -14.74
C GLU A 221 -25.20 -16.56 -15.05
N THR A 222 -25.00 -15.39 -14.45
CA THR A 222 -25.89 -14.24 -14.67
C THR A 222 -25.51 -13.41 -15.89
N GLN A 223 -24.28 -13.58 -16.42
CA GLN A 223 -23.69 -12.80 -17.51
C GLN A 223 -23.64 -11.29 -17.23
N LYS A 224 -23.48 -10.93 -15.95
CA LYS A 224 -23.42 -9.55 -15.47
C LYS A 224 -22.13 -9.32 -14.68
N PRO A 225 -21.64 -8.06 -14.56
CA PRO A 225 -20.52 -7.77 -13.69
C PRO A 225 -20.86 -8.08 -12.22
N ILE A 226 -19.98 -8.78 -11.50
CA ILE A 226 -20.18 -9.17 -10.09
C ILE A 226 -20.51 -7.94 -9.22
N LEU A 227 -19.80 -6.82 -9.42
CA LEU A 227 -20.07 -5.57 -8.68
C LEU A 227 -21.03 -4.61 -9.43
N GLY A 228 -21.67 -5.07 -10.50
CA GLY A 228 -22.48 -4.21 -11.38
C GLY A 228 -21.65 -3.19 -12.19
N SER A 229 -20.32 -3.18 -12.09
CA SER A 229 -19.41 -2.21 -12.70
C SER A 229 -17.97 -2.74 -12.72
N TRP A 230 -17.03 -1.91 -13.20
CA TRP A 230 -15.61 -2.08 -13.00
C TRP A 230 -15.24 -1.87 -11.53
N GLY A 231 -14.12 -2.42 -11.11
CA GLY A 231 -13.63 -2.31 -9.73
C GLY A 231 -12.10 -2.28 -9.66
N ALA A 232 -11.61 -2.40 -8.45
CA ALA A 232 -10.19 -2.62 -8.17
C ALA A 232 -10.00 -3.98 -7.53
N ILE A 233 -8.92 -4.65 -7.91
CA ILE A 233 -8.57 -5.96 -7.36
C ILE A 233 -7.19 -5.94 -6.73
N GLY A 234 -7.06 -6.62 -5.60
CA GLY A 234 -5.79 -6.88 -4.93
C GLY A 234 -5.88 -8.20 -4.18
N GLY A 235 -4.76 -8.88 -4.03
CA GLY A 235 -4.71 -10.18 -3.40
C GLY A 235 -3.36 -10.84 -3.62
N ARG A 236 -3.20 -12.06 -3.12
CA ARG A 236 -1.93 -12.79 -3.15
C ARG A 236 -1.36 -12.99 -4.56
N TRP A 237 -2.22 -13.13 -5.57
CA TRP A 237 -1.82 -13.24 -6.98
C TRP A 237 -0.94 -12.07 -7.45
N ALA A 238 -1.10 -10.88 -6.86
CA ALA A 238 -0.34 -9.69 -7.24
C ALA A 238 1.09 -9.67 -6.65
N LEU A 239 1.40 -10.55 -5.68
CA LEU A 239 2.68 -10.53 -4.97
C LEU A 239 3.90 -10.56 -5.92
N PRO A 240 4.02 -11.48 -6.89
CA PRO A 240 5.19 -11.53 -7.76
C PRO A 240 5.37 -10.25 -8.58
N ALA A 241 4.28 -9.64 -9.05
CA ALA A 241 4.32 -8.37 -9.79
C ALA A 241 4.73 -7.20 -8.88
N SER A 242 4.23 -7.14 -7.65
CA SER A 242 4.61 -6.13 -6.67
C SER A 242 6.09 -6.24 -6.31
N LEU A 243 6.60 -7.46 -6.06
CA LEU A 243 8.02 -7.72 -5.79
C LEU A 243 8.91 -7.33 -6.96
N TYR A 244 8.46 -7.57 -8.21
CA TYR A 244 9.18 -7.16 -9.41
C TYR A 244 9.40 -5.64 -9.42
N TRP A 245 8.35 -4.84 -9.23
CA TRP A 245 8.47 -3.39 -9.25
C TRP A 245 9.28 -2.85 -8.08
N VAL A 246 9.14 -3.41 -6.88
CA VAL A 246 9.96 -3.05 -5.71
C VAL A 246 11.44 -3.35 -5.99
N SER A 247 11.77 -4.55 -6.50
CA SER A 247 13.16 -4.94 -6.79
C SER A 247 13.79 -4.10 -7.90
N LYS A 248 13.01 -3.77 -8.94
CA LYS A 248 13.48 -2.89 -10.02
C LYS A 248 13.68 -1.46 -9.53
N CYS A 249 12.79 -0.94 -8.70
CA CYS A 249 12.94 0.38 -8.10
C CYS A 249 14.20 0.44 -7.21
N TRP A 250 14.41 -0.56 -6.35
CA TRP A 250 15.61 -0.71 -5.53
C TRP A 250 16.90 -0.67 -6.35
N ARG A 251 16.95 -1.42 -7.43
CA ARG A 251 18.18 -1.51 -8.26
C ARG A 251 18.41 -0.30 -9.16
N ASN A 252 17.37 0.26 -9.72
CA ASN A 252 17.48 1.19 -10.86
C ASN A 252 17.12 2.63 -10.51
N VAL A 253 16.39 2.86 -9.39
CA VAL A 253 15.97 4.21 -9.00
C VAL A 253 16.72 4.67 -7.76
N SER A 254 16.60 3.97 -6.63
CA SER A 254 17.33 4.34 -5.41
C SER A 254 17.40 3.18 -4.41
N LYS A 255 18.60 2.99 -3.84
CA LYS A 255 18.85 2.11 -2.69
C LYS A 255 18.77 2.83 -1.34
N THR A 256 18.72 4.14 -1.34
CA THR A 256 18.75 4.95 -0.13
C THR A 256 17.38 5.47 0.29
N VAL A 257 16.51 5.75 -0.68
CA VAL A 257 15.14 6.19 -0.40
C VAL A 257 14.30 4.99 0.01
N PRO A 258 13.59 5.07 1.15
CA PRO A 258 12.75 3.99 1.61
C PRO A 258 11.63 3.64 0.62
N ILE A 259 11.47 2.35 0.36
CA ILE A 259 10.35 1.80 -0.40
C ILE A 259 9.43 1.06 0.57
N ILE A 260 8.15 1.35 0.49
CA ILE A 260 7.08 0.63 1.18
C ILE A 260 6.42 -0.27 0.13
N GLY A 261 6.45 -1.58 0.36
CA GLY A 261 5.79 -2.55 -0.51
C GLY A 261 4.29 -2.63 -0.19
N THR A 262 3.46 -2.82 -1.19
CA THR A 262 2.03 -3.06 -0.98
C THR A 262 1.46 -3.93 -2.09
N ASN A 263 0.26 -4.51 -1.83
CA ASN A 263 -0.46 -5.43 -2.69
C ASN A 263 0.20 -6.82 -2.81
N GLY A 264 -0.44 -7.81 -2.18
CA GLY A 264 -0.07 -9.23 -2.30
C GLY A 264 0.35 -9.90 -1.00
N ALA A 265 0.84 -9.18 0.01
CA ALA A 265 1.27 -9.78 1.28
C ALA A 265 0.08 -10.29 2.11
N ARG A 266 0.22 -11.51 2.63
CA ARG A 266 -0.74 -12.21 3.50
C ARG A 266 -0.07 -12.92 4.67
N SER A 267 1.21 -13.20 4.58
CA SER A 267 2.00 -13.97 5.56
C SER A 267 3.30 -13.25 5.89
N ALA A 268 3.95 -13.67 6.97
CA ALA A 268 5.28 -13.19 7.32
C ALA A 268 6.30 -13.48 6.20
N ASP A 269 6.18 -14.61 5.52
CA ASP A 269 7.02 -14.94 4.37
C ASP A 269 6.88 -13.92 3.23
N ASP A 270 5.66 -13.42 3.01
CA ASP A 270 5.42 -12.40 1.97
C ASP A 270 6.04 -11.07 2.37
N VAL A 271 5.95 -10.70 3.65
CA VAL A 271 6.64 -9.51 4.19
C VAL A 271 8.15 -9.65 4.01
N LEU A 272 8.74 -10.81 4.34
CA LEU A 272 10.17 -11.08 4.14
C LEU A 272 10.56 -11.02 2.66
N ARG A 273 9.71 -11.49 1.74
CA ARG A 273 9.94 -11.34 0.30
C ARG A 273 9.99 -9.88 -0.12
N PHE A 274 9.13 -9.02 0.41
CA PHE A 274 9.20 -7.59 0.17
C PHE A 274 10.48 -6.97 0.69
N LEU A 275 10.93 -7.31 1.92
CA LEU A 275 12.21 -6.84 2.45
C LEU A 275 13.38 -7.29 1.55
N LEU A 276 13.44 -8.57 1.19
CA LEU A 276 14.45 -9.12 0.30
C LEU A 276 14.45 -8.46 -1.09
N SER A 277 13.31 -7.92 -1.52
CA SER A 277 13.17 -7.19 -2.78
C SER A 277 13.56 -5.70 -2.69
N GLY A 278 13.82 -5.17 -1.47
CA GLY A 278 14.25 -3.78 -1.27
C GLY A 278 13.23 -2.88 -0.56
N ALA A 279 12.03 -3.38 -0.24
CA ALA A 279 11.12 -2.66 0.64
C ALA A 279 11.67 -2.63 2.07
N ARG A 280 11.39 -1.55 2.81
CA ARG A 280 11.68 -1.43 4.24
C ARG A 280 10.45 -1.68 5.10
N ALA A 281 9.26 -1.47 4.56
CA ALA A 281 8.00 -1.75 5.23
C ALA A 281 6.98 -2.27 4.24
N VAL A 282 5.87 -2.83 4.75
CA VAL A 282 4.81 -3.42 3.92
C VAL A 282 3.45 -2.92 4.40
N GLU A 283 2.68 -2.37 3.48
CA GLU A 283 1.29 -2.00 3.70
C GLU A 283 0.34 -3.17 3.40
N LEU A 284 -0.54 -3.45 4.35
CA LEU A 284 -1.58 -4.47 4.24
C LEU A 284 -2.97 -3.83 4.27
N ALA A 285 -3.76 -4.02 3.20
CA ALA A 285 -5.17 -3.62 3.13
C ALA A 285 -6.07 -4.84 3.04
N SER A 286 -6.02 -5.57 1.90
CA SER A 286 -6.93 -6.69 1.64
C SER A 286 -6.81 -7.81 2.67
N ALA A 287 -5.61 -8.07 3.19
CA ALA A 287 -5.40 -9.03 4.27
C ALA A 287 -6.09 -8.57 5.57
N ALA A 288 -5.89 -7.32 5.95
CA ALA A 288 -6.50 -6.75 7.15
C ALA A 288 -8.05 -6.64 7.03
N ILE A 289 -8.57 -6.39 5.83
CA ILE A 289 -10.03 -6.41 5.58
C ILE A 289 -10.60 -7.83 5.71
N ALA A 290 -9.92 -8.84 5.16
CA ALA A 290 -10.40 -10.22 5.17
C ALA A 290 -10.30 -10.89 6.54
N ASP A 291 -9.21 -10.65 7.27
CA ASP A 291 -8.91 -11.34 8.54
C ASP A 291 -9.15 -10.48 9.78
N GLY A 292 -9.31 -9.16 9.60
CA GLY A 292 -9.35 -8.21 10.70
C GLY A 292 -7.97 -7.75 11.19
N PRO A 293 -7.92 -6.77 12.12
CA PRO A 293 -6.67 -6.18 12.59
C PRO A 293 -5.72 -7.17 13.28
N GLN A 294 -6.20 -8.26 13.85
CA GLN A 294 -5.38 -9.27 14.53
C GLN A 294 -4.28 -9.87 13.63
N ILE A 295 -4.40 -9.77 12.32
CA ILE A 295 -3.36 -10.23 11.39
C ILE A 295 -1.99 -9.58 11.70
N PHE A 296 -1.96 -8.34 12.19
CA PHE A 296 -0.71 -7.65 12.51
C PHE A 296 0.04 -8.36 13.64
N SER A 297 -0.64 -8.76 14.73
CA SER A 297 -0.01 -9.49 15.84
C SER A 297 0.47 -10.89 15.44
N GLU A 298 -0.28 -11.58 14.58
CA GLU A 298 0.12 -12.88 14.03
C GLU A 298 1.41 -12.74 13.20
N LEU A 299 1.44 -11.80 12.26
CA LEU A 299 2.61 -11.56 11.41
C LEU A 299 3.85 -11.13 12.21
N ILE A 300 3.69 -10.32 13.26
CA ILE A 300 4.79 -9.93 14.17
C ILE A 300 5.39 -11.16 14.85
N ALA A 301 4.56 -12.07 15.38
CA ALA A 301 5.02 -13.29 16.02
C ALA A 301 5.78 -14.20 15.05
N ASP A 302 5.26 -14.37 13.83
CA ASP A 302 5.89 -15.18 12.78
C ASP A 302 7.21 -14.57 12.30
N LEU A 303 7.28 -13.25 12.12
CA LEU A 303 8.52 -12.54 11.78
C LEU A 303 9.58 -12.70 12.86
N ALA A 304 9.21 -12.56 14.13
CA ALA A 304 10.12 -12.77 15.26
C ALA A 304 10.66 -14.20 15.27
N SER A 305 9.79 -15.21 15.11
CA SER A 305 10.17 -16.62 15.04
C SER A 305 11.13 -16.91 13.87
N TYR A 306 10.89 -16.30 12.70
CA TYR A 306 11.79 -16.43 11.55
C TYR A 306 13.18 -15.85 11.87
N CYS A 307 13.22 -14.64 12.43
CA CYS A 307 14.48 -13.95 12.74
C CYS A 307 15.29 -14.72 13.78
N GLU A 308 14.64 -15.24 14.84
CA GLU A 308 15.30 -16.09 15.85
C GLU A 308 15.91 -17.35 15.21
N ARG A 309 15.13 -18.08 14.42
CA ARG A 309 15.60 -19.29 13.71
C ARG A 309 16.76 -19.02 12.78
N LYS A 310 16.76 -17.85 12.09
CA LYS A 310 17.81 -17.46 11.15
C LYS A 310 18.94 -16.66 11.79
N ARG A 311 18.85 -16.34 13.09
CA ARG A 311 19.81 -15.52 13.84
C ARG A 311 20.01 -14.13 13.20
N ILE A 312 18.94 -13.54 12.66
CA ILE A 312 18.93 -12.19 12.12
C ILE A 312 18.77 -11.22 13.27
N VAL A 313 19.71 -10.30 13.43
CA VAL A 313 19.69 -9.32 14.53
C VAL A 313 18.85 -8.11 14.13
N HIS A 314 18.99 -7.64 12.91
CA HIS A 314 18.27 -6.48 12.37
C HIS A 314 17.64 -6.79 11.00
N LEU A 315 16.38 -6.44 10.82
CA LEU A 315 15.66 -6.65 9.55
C LEU A 315 16.30 -5.86 8.39
N ASP A 316 16.95 -4.75 8.65
CA ASP A 316 17.70 -3.97 7.64
C ASP A 316 18.75 -4.80 6.91
N GLU A 317 19.28 -5.86 7.55
CA GLU A 317 20.24 -6.77 6.91
C GLU A 317 19.65 -7.55 5.73
N MET A 318 18.33 -7.68 5.67
CA MET A 318 17.63 -8.40 4.62
C MET A 318 17.26 -7.52 3.42
N VAL A 319 17.19 -6.20 3.64
CA VAL A 319 16.66 -5.27 2.65
C VAL A 319 17.46 -5.32 1.35
N GLY A 320 16.79 -5.68 0.26
CA GLY A 320 17.34 -5.72 -1.07
C GLY A 320 18.28 -6.91 -1.41
N ARG A 321 18.54 -7.82 -0.47
CA ARG A 321 19.50 -8.93 -0.71
C ARG A 321 19.18 -9.77 -1.95
N ALA A 322 17.90 -10.14 -2.15
CA ALA A 322 17.51 -10.91 -3.32
C ALA A 322 17.52 -10.06 -4.59
N ALA A 323 17.11 -8.79 -4.48
CA ALA A 323 17.17 -7.87 -5.61
C ALA A 323 18.63 -7.65 -6.07
N ASP A 324 19.58 -7.48 -5.15
CA ASP A 324 21.00 -7.30 -5.47
C ASP A 324 21.64 -8.56 -6.07
N ALA A 325 21.19 -9.74 -5.65
CA ALA A 325 21.65 -11.01 -6.18
C ALA A 325 21.03 -11.41 -7.53
N ALA A 326 19.99 -10.70 -7.99
CA ALA A 326 19.32 -11.03 -9.25
C ALA A 326 20.24 -10.72 -10.46
N LEU A 327 20.51 -11.74 -11.26
CA LEU A 327 21.25 -11.63 -12.50
C LEU A 327 20.38 -11.08 -13.63
N THR A 328 20.97 -10.33 -14.54
CA THR A 328 20.34 -10.01 -15.82
C THR A 328 20.30 -11.25 -16.71
N TYR A 329 19.45 -11.27 -17.72
CA TYR A 329 19.31 -12.42 -18.59
C TYR A 329 20.63 -12.82 -19.27
N SER A 330 21.49 -11.84 -19.59
CA SER A 330 22.81 -12.07 -20.19
C SER A 330 23.86 -12.63 -19.21
N GLU A 331 23.65 -12.46 -17.91
CA GLU A 331 24.56 -12.95 -16.87
C GLU A 331 24.19 -14.37 -16.39
N ILE A 332 22.98 -14.83 -16.69
CA ILE A 332 22.55 -16.18 -16.33
C ILE A 332 23.36 -17.20 -17.13
N PRO A 333 24.06 -18.15 -16.48
CA PRO A 333 24.80 -19.18 -17.19
C PRO A 333 23.84 -20.10 -17.97
N VAL A 334 24.35 -20.65 -19.06
CA VAL A 334 23.61 -21.69 -19.79
C VAL A 334 23.36 -22.86 -18.84
N LEU A 335 22.09 -23.19 -18.66
CA LEU A 335 21.69 -24.29 -17.78
C LEU A 335 21.79 -25.62 -18.54
N GLU A 336 22.18 -26.68 -17.84
CA GLU A 336 21.99 -28.03 -18.34
C GLU A 336 20.50 -28.25 -18.65
N ARG A 337 20.25 -28.95 -19.78
CA ARG A 337 18.87 -29.20 -20.22
C ARG A 337 18.12 -30.00 -19.17
N LYS A 338 17.01 -29.44 -18.69
CA LYS A 338 16.05 -30.14 -17.82
C LYS A 338 14.98 -30.78 -18.69
N ASN A 339 14.52 -31.95 -18.30
CA ASN A 339 13.35 -32.57 -18.94
C ASN A 339 12.09 -31.84 -18.49
N TYR A 340 11.48 -31.10 -19.38
CA TYR A 340 10.20 -30.46 -19.18
C TYR A 340 9.06 -31.27 -19.81
N PRO A 341 7.79 -31.09 -19.38
CA PRO A 341 6.66 -31.81 -19.96
C PRO A 341 6.46 -31.63 -21.47
N TRP A 342 7.04 -30.53 -22.04
CA TRP A 342 6.99 -30.23 -23.46
C TRP A 342 8.21 -30.76 -24.23
N ASP A 343 9.16 -31.45 -23.59
CA ASP A 343 10.37 -32.00 -24.20
C ASP A 343 10.14 -33.45 -24.74
N SER A 344 8.89 -33.94 -24.67
CA SER A 344 8.49 -35.29 -25.12
C SER A 344 8.13 -35.36 -26.60
#